data_96ca7c48ff49a6927df5413d71e85d0d
#
_entry.id   96ca7c48ff49a6927df5413d71e85d0d
#
_cell.length_a   1.000
_cell.length_b   1.000
_cell.length_c   1.000
_cell.angle_alpha   90.00
_cell.angle_beta   90.00
_cell.angle_gamma   90.00
#
_symmetry.space_group_name_H-M   'P 1'
#
loop_
_entity.id
_entity.type
_entity.pdbx_description
1 polymer ?
#
loop_
_entity_poly.entity_id
_entity_poly.type
_entity_poly.pdbx_seq_one_letter_code
_entity_poly.pdbx_strand_id
1 'polypeptide(L)'
;MSDLEKKNNTCCGPGYASPSEAIKAPNEKLLYTIAIYTGTGIQKPDYLATVDVDPDSPTYSKVIHRLEMPGIGDELHHMGWNACSSCHGDSGMSRKYLLVPGVRSNNIHVIDTATDPFAPKIHKVIKGSEIKSKTNLSGPHTVHCLGSEIIISFLGNAKGEAPGGYLNLNNHVEIFGRLENSIGDIHF
;
A
#
# COMPACT_ATOMS: atom_id res chain seq x y z
N MET A 1 18.84 -26.11 -31.30
CA MET A 1 17.98 -25.99 -30.13
C MET A 1 18.71 -25.03 -29.21
N SER A 2 18.37 -23.79 -29.29
CA SER A 2 19.05 -22.69 -28.58
C SER A 2 18.33 -22.44 -27.26
N ASP A 3 19.08 -22.56 -26.18
CA ASP A 3 18.66 -22.22 -24.83
C ASP A 3 18.27 -20.74 -24.76
N LEU A 4 16.97 -20.48 -24.72
CA LEU A 4 16.45 -19.19 -24.31
C LEU A 4 16.74 -19.07 -22.81
N GLU A 5 17.85 -18.43 -22.50
CA GLU A 5 18.19 -17.99 -21.14
C GLU A 5 17.00 -17.22 -20.55
N LYS A 6 16.36 -17.83 -19.59
CA LYS A 6 15.51 -17.12 -18.62
C LYS A 6 16.40 -16.12 -17.89
N LYS A 7 16.50 -14.91 -18.40
CA LYS A 7 17.03 -13.79 -17.63
C LYS A 7 16.05 -13.55 -16.46
N ASN A 8 16.35 -14.19 -15.34
CA ASN A 8 15.77 -13.79 -14.05
C ASN A 8 16.19 -12.34 -13.80
N ASN A 9 15.30 -11.41 -14.04
CA ASN A 9 15.50 -9.98 -13.84
C ASN A 9 15.38 -9.60 -12.35
N THR A 10 16.04 -10.37 -11.46
CA THR A 10 16.03 -10.19 -10.01
C THR A 10 17.07 -9.20 -9.50
N CYS A 11 17.90 -8.64 -10.39
CA CYS A 11 19.03 -7.82 -9.97
C CYS A 11 18.73 -6.33 -9.78
N CYS A 12 17.53 -5.84 -10.13
CA CYS A 12 17.29 -4.39 -10.25
C CYS A 12 16.21 -3.84 -9.31
N GLY A 13 15.71 -4.62 -8.36
CA GLY A 13 14.64 -4.19 -7.46
C GLY A 13 13.28 -4.05 -8.16
N PRO A 14 12.26 -3.51 -7.47
CA PRO A 14 10.92 -3.33 -8.02
C PRO A 14 10.85 -2.18 -9.02
N GLY A 15 9.85 -2.24 -9.90
CA GLY A 15 9.59 -1.19 -10.90
C GLY A 15 10.54 -1.23 -12.09
N TYR A 16 10.66 -0.09 -12.75
CA TYR A 16 11.39 0.06 -14.02
C TYR A 16 12.30 1.29 -13.96
N ALA A 17 13.41 1.27 -14.72
CA ALA A 17 14.37 2.38 -14.79
C ALA A 17 13.76 3.67 -15.39
N SER A 18 12.76 3.51 -16.25
CA SER A 18 12.09 4.64 -16.90
C SER A 18 10.69 4.24 -17.39
N PRO A 19 9.81 5.21 -17.69
CA PRO A 19 8.52 4.94 -18.32
C PRO A 19 8.67 4.17 -19.65
N SER A 20 9.71 4.45 -20.43
CA SER A 20 10.00 3.76 -21.70
C SER A 20 10.34 2.29 -21.48
N GLU A 21 10.94 1.91 -20.36
CA GLU A 21 11.18 0.51 -20.01
C GLU A 21 9.89 -0.15 -19.48
N ALA A 22 9.08 0.59 -18.72
CA ALA A 22 7.79 0.08 -18.23
C ALA A 22 6.83 -0.32 -19.37
N ILE A 23 6.79 0.46 -20.45
CA ILE A 23 5.93 0.18 -21.63
C ILE A 23 6.30 -1.16 -22.31
N LYS A 24 7.56 -1.62 -22.20
CA LYS A 24 8.04 -2.87 -22.80
C LYS A 24 7.71 -4.10 -21.94
N ALA A 25 7.26 -3.90 -20.71
CA ALA A 25 6.93 -4.99 -19.81
C ALA A 25 5.61 -5.68 -20.23
N PRO A 26 5.39 -6.95 -19.85
CA PRO A 26 4.09 -7.59 -20.00
C PRO A 26 3.00 -6.79 -19.30
N ASN A 27 1.80 -6.77 -19.87
CA ASN A 27 0.64 -6.14 -19.26
C ASN A 27 0.32 -6.78 -17.91
N GLU A 28 -0.08 -5.95 -16.94
CA GLU A 28 -0.58 -6.43 -15.66
C GLU A 28 -1.88 -7.22 -15.88
N LYS A 29 -2.04 -8.29 -15.11
CA LYS A 29 -3.20 -9.19 -15.19
C LYS A 29 -4.19 -9.02 -14.05
N LEU A 30 -3.79 -8.31 -13.02
CA LEU A 30 -4.59 -8.06 -11.82
C LEU A 30 -4.63 -6.58 -11.48
N LEU A 31 -5.79 -6.13 -11.03
CA LEU A 31 -6.00 -4.80 -10.46
C LEU A 31 -6.52 -4.95 -9.03
N TYR A 32 -5.89 -4.26 -8.08
CA TYR A 32 -6.43 -4.10 -6.73
C TYR A 32 -7.16 -2.78 -6.62
N THR A 33 -8.37 -2.83 -6.06
CA THR A 33 -9.15 -1.63 -5.80
C THR A 33 -9.88 -1.74 -4.46
N ILE A 34 -10.00 -0.63 -3.76
CA ILE A 34 -10.76 -0.57 -2.51
C ILE A 34 -12.24 -0.35 -2.82
N ALA A 35 -13.09 -0.94 -1.98
CA ALA A 35 -14.52 -0.72 -1.98
C ALA A 35 -14.97 -0.38 -0.56
N ILE A 36 -15.68 0.73 -0.41
CA ILE A 36 -16.09 1.26 0.87
C ILE A 36 -17.61 1.24 1.02
N TYR A 37 -18.08 1.00 2.24
CA TYR A 37 -19.50 1.05 2.60
C TYR A 37 -19.88 2.34 3.34
N THR A 38 -18.91 3.20 3.66
CA THR A 38 -19.16 4.50 4.30
C THR A 38 -20.15 5.32 3.49
N GLY A 39 -21.19 5.84 4.15
CA GLY A 39 -22.23 6.65 3.50
C GLY A 39 -23.31 5.86 2.76
N THR A 40 -23.20 4.53 2.65
CA THR A 40 -24.20 3.70 1.94
C THR A 40 -25.35 3.20 2.82
N GLY A 41 -25.22 3.31 4.15
CA GLY A 41 -26.13 2.70 5.11
C GLY A 41 -25.87 1.20 5.34
N ILE A 42 -24.99 0.57 4.58
CA ILE A 42 -24.67 -0.85 4.69
C ILE A 42 -23.65 -1.07 5.82
N GLN A 43 -24.00 -1.89 6.80
CA GLN A 43 -23.15 -2.22 7.94
C GLN A 43 -22.30 -3.46 7.64
N LYS A 44 -21.29 -3.27 6.78
CA LYS A 44 -20.30 -4.30 6.42
C LYS A 44 -18.89 -3.73 6.44
N PRO A 45 -17.87 -4.58 6.62
CA PRO A 45 -16.49 -4.16 6.45
C PRO A 45 -16.20 -3.68 5.02
N ASP A 46 -15.41 -2.63 4.89
CA ASP A 46 -14.78 -2.27 3.63
C ASP A 46 -13.87 -3.42 3.17
N TYR A 47 -13.57 -3.50 1.88
CA TYR A 47 -12.76 -4.60 1.37
C TYR A 47 -11.81 -4.16 0.25
N LEU A 48 -10.73 -4.92 0.08
CA LEU A 48 -9.89 -4.88 -1.12
C LEU A 48 -10.43 -5.90 -2.13
N ALA A 49 -10.77 -5.44 -3.32
CA ALA A 49 -11.13 -6.29 -4.44
C ALA A 49 -9.91 -6.61 -5.30
N THR A 50 -9.75 -7.86 -5.69
CA THR A 50 -8.89 -8.27 -6.80
C THR A 50 -9.75 -8.42 -8.05
N VAL A 51 -9.41 -7.68 -9.08
CA VAL A 51 -10.09 -7.70 -10.37
C VAL A 51 -9.18 -8.34 -11.41
N ASP A 52 -9.71 -9.28 -12.17
CA ASP A 52 -9.01 -9.85 -13.31
C ASP A 52 -9.06 -8.86 -14.48
N VAL A 53 -7.89 -8.42 -14.94
CA VAL A 53 -7.74 -7.49 -16.07
C VAL A 53 -6.98 -8.13 -17.25
N ASP A 54 -6.79 -9.45 -17.23
CA ASP A 54 -6.25 -10.20 -18.35
C ASP A 54 -7.33 -10.34 -19.43
N PRO A 55 -7.18 -9.70 -20.61
CA PRO A 55 -8.19 -9.74 -21.68
C PRO A 55 -8.44 -11.14 -22.23
N ASP A 56 -7.48 -12.07 -22.06
CA ASP A 56 -7.59 -13.45 -22.52
C ASP A 56 -8.21 -14.39 -21.47
N SER A 57 -8.52 -13.87 -20.28
CA SER A 57 -9.11 -14.65 -19.19
C SER A 57 -10.64 -14.77 -19.32
N PRO A 58 -11.24 -15.94 -18.98
CA PRO A 58 -12.70 -16.09 -18.91
C PRO A 58 -13.35 -15.24 -17.81
N THR A 59 -12.54 -14.75 -16.87
CA THR A 59 -13.00 -13.87 -15.76
C THR A 59 -12.59 -12.41 -15.96
N TYR A 60 -12.19 -12.02 -17.17
CA TYR A 60 -11.87 -10.64 -17.51
C TYR A 60 -12.95 -9.66 -17.00
N SER A 61 -12.49 -8.56 -16.39
CA SER A 61 -13.32 -7.51 -15.78
C SER A 61 -14.19 -7.96 -14.58
N LYS A 62 -13.94 -9.14 -13.99
CA LYS A 62 -14.66 -9.63 -12.82
C LYS A 62 -13.85 -9.44 -11.54
N VAL A 63 -14.56 -9.18 -10.44
CA VAL A 63 -14.00 -9.32 -9.10
C VAL A 63 -13.83 -10.80 -8.80
N ILE A 64 -12.59 -11.25 -8.71
CA ILE A 64 -12.25 -12.66 -8.48
C ILE A 64 -11.95 -12.98 -7.01
N HIS A 65 -11.62 -11.95 -6.22
CA HIS A 65 -11.42 -12.10 -4.78
C HIS A 65 -11.83 -10.81 -4.04
N ARG A 66 -12.30 -10.97 -2.79
CA ARG A 66 -12.62 -9.88 -1.86
C ARG A 66 -11.97 -10.16 -0.53
N LEU A 67 -11.08 -9.29 -0.11
CA LEU A 67 -10.47 -9.32 1.21
C LEU A 67 -11.17 -8.30 2.10
N GLU A 68 -12.09 -8.76 2.95
CA GLU A 68 -12.78 -7.90 3.92
C GLU A 68 -11.83 -7.46 5.02
N MET A 69 -11.93 -6.19 5.43
CA MET A 69 -11.18 -5.66 6.58
C MET A 69 -11.76 -6.20 7.89
N PRO A 70 -10.97 -6.24 8.99
CA PRO A 70 -11.44 -6.81 10.26
C PRO A 70 -12.53 -5.98 10.95
N GLY A 71 -12.67 -4.70 10.61
CA GLY A 71 -13.60 -3.77 11.25
C GLY A 71 -14.60 -3.16 10.27
N ILE A 72 -15.65 -2.55 10.80
CA ILE A 72 -16.64 -1.78 10.05
C ILE A 72 -16.32 -0.29 10.20
N GLY A 73 -16.49 0.47 9.12
CA GLY A 73 -16.32 1.92 9.13
C GLY A 73 -14.88 2.40 9.08
N ASP A 74 -13.99 1.62 8.47
CA ASP A 74 -12.60 2.01 8.23
C ASP A 74 -12.48 3.22 7.31
N GLU A 75 -13.34 3.33 6.30
CA GLU A 75 -13.20 4.26 5.18
C GLU A 75 -11.81 4.16 4.56
N LEU A 76 -11.59 3.05 3.83
CA LEU A 76 -10.32 2.78 3.16
C LEU A 76 -10.00 3.89 2.16
N HIS A 77 -8.72 4.29 2.09
CA HIS A 77 -8.30 5.42 1.26
C HIS A 77 -6.99 5.11 0.51
N HIS A 78 -6.31 6.11 0.01
CA HIS A 78 -5.19 6.06 -0.93
C HIS A 78 -4.12 5.02 -0.55
N MET A 79 -4.24 3.82 -1.11
CA MET A 79 -3.31 2.73 -0.89
C MET A 79 -2.01 2.92 -1.68
N GLY A 80 -0.93 2.34 -1.18
CA GLY A 80 0.36 2.38 -1.85
C GLY A 80 1.23 1.18 -1.51
N TRP A 81 2.19 0.90 -2.37
CA TRP A 81 3.12 -0.20 -2.22
C TRP A 81 4.24 0.12 -1.22
N ASN A 82 4.73 -0.92 -0.52
CA ASN A 82 5.95 -0.81 0.29
C ASN A 82 7.20 -0.51 -0.53
N ALA A 83 7.20 -0.82 -1.81
CA ALA A 83 8.30 -0.58 -2.71
C ALA A 83 7.77 -0.27 -4.11
N CYS A 84 8.36 0.68 -4.81
CA CYS A 84 7.96 1.12 -6.14
C CYS A 84 9.19 1.41 -7.01
N SER A 85 9.01 2.08 -8.13
CA SER A 85 10.11 2.40 -9.06
C SER A 85 11.22 3.27 -8.44
N SER A 86 10.97 3.95 -7.31
CA SER A 86 12.03 4.66 -6.57
C SER A 86 13.07 3.72 -5.96
N CYS A 87 12.72 2.42 -5.81
CA CYS A 87 13.62 1.38 -5.33
C CYS A 87 14.31 0.62 -6.49
N HIS A 88 14.16 1.08 -7.73
CA HIS A 88 14.84 0.47 -8.87
C HIS A 88 16.36 0.55 -8.69
N GLY A 89 17.06 -0.56 -8.93
CA GLY A 89 18.49 -0.71 -8.66
C GLY A 89 18.82 -1.32 -7.30
N ASP A 90 17.87 -1.43 -6.39
CA ASP A 90 18.05 -2.12 -5.10
C ASP A 90 17.43 -3.52 -5.14
N SER A 91 18.28 -4.54 -5.32
CA SER A 91 17.87 -5.95 -5.39
C SER A 91 17.36 -6.50 -4.05
N GLY A 92 17.63 -5.84 -2.94
CA GLY A 92 17.11 -6.19 -1.61
C GLY A 92 15.64 -5.79 -1.42
N MET A 93 15.12 -4.93 -2.28
CA MET A 93 13.75 -4.46 -2.21
C MET A 93 12.81 -5.28 -3.08
N SER A 94 11.62 -5.58 -2.56
CA SER A 94 10.57 -6.26 -3.30
C SER A 94 9.19 -5.64 -3.03
N ARG A 95 8.37 -5.57 -4.07
CA ARG A 95 6.96 -5.17 -3.96
C ARG A 95 6.17 -6.34 -3.38
N LYS A 96 6.03 -6.36 -2.07
CA LYS A 96 5.38 -7.45 -1.34
C LYS A 96 4.10 -7.02 -0.65
N TYR A 97 4.12 -5.82 -0.08
CA TYR A 97 3.04 -5.33 0.75
C TYR A 97 2.31 -4.16 0.11
N LEU A 98 0.99 -4.23 0.12
CA LEU A 98 0.11 -3.12 -0.18
C LEU A 98 -0.40 -2.56 1.15
N LEU A 99 -0.14 -1.28 1.41
CA LEU A 99 -0.61 -0.59 2.60
C LEU A 99 -1.90 0.14 2.28
N VAL A 100 -2.95 -0.14 3.04
CA VAL A 100 -4.28 0.41 2.84
C VAL A 100 -4.71 1.15 4.10
N PRO A 101 -4.64 2.49 4.11
CA PRO A 101 -5.10 3.31 5.23
C PRO A 101 -6.62 3.30 5.37
N GLY A 102 -7.12 3.29 6.61
CA GLY A 102 -8.50 3.57 6.97
C GLY A 102 -8.59 4.94 7.63
N VAL A 103 -9.08 5.93 6.93
CA VAL A 103 -9.08 7.34 7.38
C VAL A 103 -9.83 7.52 8.69
N ARG A 104 -10.99 6.87 8.83
CA ARG A 104 -11.83 6.99 10.04
C ARG A 104 -11.36 6.13 11.19
N SER A 105 -10.97 4.89 10.92
CA SER A 105 -10.47 3.99 11.98
C SER A 105 -9.06 4.35 12.45
N ASN A 106 -8.32 5.12 11.66
CA ASN A 106 -6.90 5.38 11.81
C ASN A 106 -6.00 4.13 11.71
N ASN A 107 -6.54 2.98 11.33
CA ASN A 107 -5.77 1.77 11.10
C ASN A 107 -5.04 1.84 9.75
N ILE A 108 -3.92 1.13 9.66
CA ILE A 108 -3.26 0.86 8.38
C ILE A 108 -3.24 -0.65 8.21
N HIS A 109 -3.92 -1.15 7.20
CA HIS A 109 -3.96 -2.56 6.85
C HIS A 109 -2.78 -2.86 5.93
N VAL A 110 -1.89 -3.77 6.35
CA VAL A 110 -0.76 -4.24 5.57
C VAL A 110 -1.14 -5.56 4.93
N ILE A 111 -1.19 -5.61 3.62
CA ILE A 111 -1.71 -6.74 2.85
C ILE A 111 -0.57 -7.40 2.10
N ASP A 112 -0.36 -8.71 2.31
CA ASP A 112 0.57 -9.53 1.54
C ASP A 112 -0.05 -9.87 0.19
N THR A 113 0.52 -9.34 -0.87
CA THR A 113 0.13 -9.57 -2.26
C THR A 113 1.13 -10.46 -3.00
N ALA A 114 2.27 -10.79 -2.39
CA ALA A 114 3.31 -11.58 -3.04
C ALA A 114 3.11 -13.08 -2.87
N THR A 115 2.55 -13.53 -1.74
CA THR A 115 2.31 -14.95 -1.47
C THR A 115 1.25 -15.53 -2.39
N ASP A 116 0.14 -14.84 -2.56
CA ASP A 116 -0.93 -15.17 -3.52
C ASP A 116 -1.53 -13.87 -4.06
N PRO A 117 -1.10 -13.42 -5.25
CA PRO A 117 -1.61 -12.19 -5.82
C PRO A 117 -3.09 -12.26 -6.24
N PHE A 118 -3.63 -13.45 -6.49
CA PHE A 118 -5.05 -13.63 -6.83
C PHE A 118 -5.96 -13.56 -5.60
N ALA A 119 -5.45 -13.96 -4.43
CA ALA A 119 -6.17 -13.96 -3.17
C ALA A 119 -5.30 -13.42 -2.03
N PRO A 120 -4.95 -12.11 -2.06
CA PRO A 120 -4.12 -11.48 -1.05
C PRO A 120 -4.71 -11.60 0.35
N LYS A 121 -3.85 -11.53 1.38
CA LYS A 121 -4.25 -11.69 2.78
C LYS A 121 -3.70 -10.55 3.64
N ILE A 122 -4.41 -10.25 4.72
CA ILE A 122 -3.90 -9.33 5.73
C ILE A 122 -2.65 -9.94 6.37
N HIS A 123 -1.53 -9.25 6.24
CA HIS A 123 -0.29 -9.59 6.93
C HIS A 123 -0.33 -9.09 8.39
N LYS A 124 -0.68 -7.81 8.58
CA LYS A 124 -0.90 -7.20 9.90
C LYS A 124 -1.76 -5.95 9.80
N VAL A 125 -2.23 -5.48 10.93
CA VAL A 125 -2.89 -4.18 11.07
C VAL A 125 -2.11 -3.33 12.06
N ILE A 126 -1.60 -2.19 11.62
CA ILE A 126 -1.04 -1.17 12.49
C ILE A 126 -2.23 -0.39 13.07
N LYS A 127 -2.41 -0.50 14.37
CA LYS A 127 -3.58 0.07 15.05
C LYS A 127 -3.49 1.59 15.16
N GLY A 128 -4.59 2.27 14.90
CA GLY A 128 -4.69 3.73 15.05
C GLY A 128 -4.34 4.21 16.46
N SER A 129 -4.64 3.42 17.50
CA SER A 129 -4.23 3.72 18.87
C SER A 129 -2.71 3.72 19.05
N GLU A 130 -1.99 2.79 18.39
CA GLU A 130 -0.54 2.74 18.42
C GLU A 130 0.06 3.95 17.68
N ILE A 131 -0.48 4.27 16.50
CA ILE A 131 -0.06 5.44 15.73
C ILE A 131 -0.24 6.72 16.55
N LYS A 132 -1.42 6.93 17.12
CA LYS A 132 -1.71 8.10 17.95
C LYS A 132 -0.76 8.23 19.15
N SER A 133 -0.49 7.12 19.84
CA SER A 133 0.38 7.15 21.03
C SER A 133 1.83 7.44 20.70
N LYS A 134 2.33 6.95 19.56
CA LYS A 134 3.73 7.12 19.15
C LYS A 134 4.01 8.43 18.42
N THR A 135 3.02 8.97 17.71
CA THR A 135 3.25 10.06 16.73
C THR A 135 2.34 11.25 16.89
N ASN A 136 1.29 11.17 17.71
CA ASN A 136 0.26 12.20 17.80
C ASN A 136 -0.41 12.51 16.44
N LEU A 137 -0.55 11.50 15.54
CA LEU A 137 -1.18 11.65 14.22
C LEU A 137 -2.50 10.90 14.13
N SER A 138 -3.41 11.39 13.27
CA SER A 138 -4.67 10.74 12.93
C SER A 138 -5.10 11.07 11.48
N GLY A 139 -6.02 10.24 10.94
CA GLY A 139 -6.50 10.37 9.56
C GLY A 139 -5.43 10.01 8.53
N PRO A 140 -4.92 8.75 8.51
CA PRO A 140 -3.95 8.31 7.51
C PRO A 140 -4.59 8.40 6.11
N HIS A 141 -3.84 8.92 5.15
CA HIS A 141 -4.38 9.23 3.84
C HIS A 141 -3.56 8.61 2.70
N THR A 142 -2.47 9.24 2.29
CA THR A 142 -1.70 8.81 1.12
C THR A 142 -0.45 8.05 1.52
N VAL A 143 -0.20 6.93 0.85
CA VAL A 143 0.99 6.08 1.07
C VAL A 143 1.95 6.25 -0.09
N HIS A 144 3.24 6.43 0.21
CA HIS A 144 4.31 6.46 -0.77
C HIS A 144 5.56 5.77 -0.26
N CYS A 145 6.23 4.99 -1.11
CA CYS A 145 7.57 4.47 -0.79
C CYS A 145 8.64 5.53 -1.03
N LEU A 146 9.65 5.55 -0.18
CA LEU A 146 10.81 6.42 -0.29
C LEU A 146 12.08 5.59 -0.05
N GLY A 147 12.56 4.93 -1.08
CA GLY A 147 13.70 4.01 -0.96
C GLY A 147 13.42 2.90 0.06
N SER A 148 14.21 2.85 1.12
CA SER A 148 14.06 1.88 2.21
C SER A 148 12.96 2.19 3.23
N GLU A 149 12.21 3.26 3.03
CA GLU A 149 11.19 3.74 3.95
C GLU A 149 9.83 3.87 3.25
N ILE A 150 8.77 3.93 4.05
CA ILE A 150 7.41 4.18 3.57
C ILE A 150 6.87 5.38 4.32
N ILE A 151 6.39 6.37 3.57
CA ILE A 151 5.82 7.60 4.12
C ILE A 151 4.32 7.56 3.95
N ILE A 152 3.59 7.89 5.02
CA ILE A 152 2.15 8.01 5.00
C ILE A 152 1.76 9.39 5.51
N SER A 153 1.01 10.15 4.70
CA SER A 153 0.47 11.43 5.12
C SER A 153 -0.71 11.25 6.07
N PHE A 154 -0.84 12.17 7.01
CA PHE A 154 -1.92 12.21 7.99
C PHE A 154 -2.61 13.56 7.97
N LEU A 155 -3.93 13.56 8.00
CA LEU A 155 -4.74 14.78 7.86
C LEU A 155 -4.77 15.62 9.14
N GLY A 156 -4.50 15.03 10.31
CA GLY A 156 -4.58 15.73 11.57
C GLY A 156 -3.70 15.16 12.68
N ASN A 157 -3.67 15.88 13.79
CA ASN A 157 -3.10 15.42 15.07
C ASN A 157 -4.01 14.36 15.72
N ALA A 158 -3.65 13.82 16.88
CA ALA A 158 -4.43 12.79 17.57
C ALA A 158 -5.88 13.21 17.93
N LYS A 159 -6.18 14.51 17.90
CA LYS A 159 -7.54 15.04 18.13
C LYS A 159 -8.33 15.19 16.81
N GLY A 160 -7.69 14.96 15.65
CA GLY A 160 -8.28 15.18 14.34
C GLY A 160 -8.21 16.64 13.86
N GLU A 161 -7.39 17.46 14.49
CA GLU A 161 -7.21 18.87 14.19
C GLU A 161 -5.92 19.09 13.39
N ALA A 162 -5.84 20.18 12.63
CA ALA A 162 -4.59 20.61 12.01
C ALA A 162 -3.56 21.07 13.07
N PRO A 163 -2.27 20.95 12.79
CA PRO A 163 -1.69 20.35 11.60
C PRO A 163 -1.69 18.82 11.63
N GLY A 164 -1.68 18.20 10.45
CA GLY A 164 -1.36 16.81 10.26
C GLY A 164 0.15 16.56 10.28
N GLY A 165 0.62 15.61 9.47
CA GLY A 165 2.04 15.29 9.37
C GLY A 165 2.30 14.03 8.57
N TYR A 166 3.49 13.48 8.72
CA TYR A 166 3.92 12.28 8.03
C TYR A 166 4.42 11.22 8.99
N LEU A 167 3.87 10.01 8.85
CA LEU A 167 4.38 8.81 9.51
C LEU A 167 5.45 8.18 8.63
N ASN A 168 6.57 7.80 9.25
CA ASN A 168 7.62 7.02 8.62
C ASN A 168 7.59 5.58 9.13
N LEU A 169 7.59 4.62 8.20
CA LEU A 169 7.71 3.19 8.46
C LEU A 169 8.99 2.66 7.81
N ASN A 170 9.61 1.65 8.43
CA ASN A 170 10.69 0.89 7.81
C ASN A 170 10.14 -0.16 6.82
N ASN A 171 11.05 -0.86 6.11
CA ASN A 171 10.69 -1.93 5.16
C ASN A 171 9.98 -3.13 5.78
N HIS A 172 10.08 -3.32 7.10
CA HIS A 172 9.34 -4.35 7.84
C HIS A 172 7.96 -3.86 8.27
N VAL A 173 7.57 -2.66 7.80
CA VAL A 173 6.29 -2.01 8.09
C VAL A 173 6.12 -1.76 9.58
N GLU A 174 7.18 -1.33 10.26
CA GLU A 174 7.20 -0.93 11.66
C GLU A 174 7.30 0.59 11.77
N ILE A 175 6.64 1.16 12.79
CA ILE A 175 6.65 2.60 13.02
C ILE A 175 8.04 3.06 13.45
N PHE A 176 8.66 3.90 12.63
CA PHE A 176 9.87 4.63 12.98
C PHE A 176 9.57 5.87 13.82
N GLY A 177 8.55 6.62 13.41
CA GLY A 177 8.16 7.87 14.04
C GLY A 177 7.53 8.84 13.04
N ARG A 178 7.58 10.11 13.38
CA ARG A 178 7.23 11.19 12.45
C ARG A 178 8.43 11.53 11.58
N LEU A 179 8.19 11.70 10.28
CA LEU A 179 9.24 12.08 9.33
C LEU A 179 9.87 13.43 9.71
N GLU A 180 9.06 14.39 10.17
CA GLU A 180 9.50 15.72 10.57
C GLU A 180 10.56 15.68 11.67
N ASN A 181 10.52 14.69 12.56
CA ASN A 181 11.52 14.51 13.60
C ASN A 181 12.90 14.05 13.05
N SER A 182 12.90 13.45 11.84
CA SER A 182 14.11 12.90 11.21
C SER A 182 14.83 13.93 10.32
N ILE A 183 14.11 14.93 9.81
CA ILE A 183 14.63 15.91 8.84
C ILE A 183 14.78 17.32 9.41
N GLY A 184 14.59 17.47 10.74
CA GLY A 184 14.63 18.77 11.42
C GLY A 184 13.36 19.59 11.20
N ASP A 185 13.36 20.82 11.75
CA ASP A 185 12.18 21.69 11.69
C ASP A 185 11.87 22.12 10.26
N ILE A 186 11.01 21.37 9.59
CA ILE A 186 10.33 21.86 8.39
C ILE A 186 9.12 22.65 8.87
N HIS A 187 9.25 23.96 8.82
CA HIS A 187 8.12 24.87 9.00
C HIS A 187 7.31 24.89 7.69
N PHE A 188 6.10 24.38 7.72
CA PHE A 188 5.10 24.54 6.67
C PHE A 188 4.24 25.76 6.96
#